data_c790195be68c17aaf5746e29ccd9e083
#
_entry.id   c790195be68c17aaf5746e29ccd9e083
#
_cell.length_a   1.000
_cell.length_b   1.000
_cell.length_c   1.000
_cell.angle_alpha   90.00
_cell.angle_beta   90.00
_cell.angle_gamma   90.00
#
_symmetry.space_group_name_H-M   'P 1'
#
loop_
_entity.id
_entity.type
_entity.pdbx_description
1 polymer ?
#
loop_
_entity_poly.entity_id
_entity_poly.type
_entity_poly.pdbx_seq_one_letter_code
_entity_poly.pdbx_strand_id
1 'polypeptide(L)'
;MNILLIGYGAMNQRVARLAEDKGHEIVGVIDRTSKASTPYSQYQHISECKEADVAIDFSNPELLFPLLEEQFNLPLVIATTGEKETLIQKLETLSQRTPVFFSANMSYGVHALTKILETAVPLPSRFRYRTYRSAS
;
A
#
# COMPACT_ATOMS: atom_id res chain seq x y z
N MET A 1 -10.52 1.98 9.42
CA MET A 1 -9.16 2.45 9.06
C MET A 1 -9.24 3.38 7.87
N ASN A 2 -8.42 4.40 7.85
CA ASN A 2 -8.30 5.31 6.72
C ASN A 2 -7.16 4.85 5.81
N ILE A 3 -7.46 4.65 4.55
CA ILE A 3 -6.55 3.99 3.59
C ILE A 3 -6.17 4.95 2.48
N LEU A 4 -4.86 5.06 2.24
CA LEU A 4 -4.32 5.73 1.06
C LEU A 4 -3.93 4.67 0.03
N LEU A 5 -4.38 4.83 -1.20
CA LEU A 5 -4.05 3.89 -2.27
C LEU A 5 -2.91 4.44 -3.12
N ILE A 6 -1.89 3.64 -3.36
CA ILE A 6 -0.81 3.96 -4.28
C ILE A 6 -1.08 3.20 -5.57
N GLY A 7 -1.45 3.93 -6.62
CA GLY A 7 -1.98 3.39 -7.86
C GLY A 7 -3.49 3.22 -7.79
N TYR A 8 -4.14 3.32 -8.93
CA TYR A 8 -5.59 3.14 -8.99
C TYR A 8 -5.99 2.30 -10.21
N GLY A 9 -5.27 1.22 -10.42
CA GLY A 9 -5.59 0.23 -11.43
C GLY A 9 -6.64 -0.76 -10.94
N ALA A 10 -6.85 -1.81 -11.71
CA ALA A 10 -7.90 -2.79 -11.44
C ALA A 10 -7.81 -3.37 -10.02
N MET A 11 -6.60 -3.66 -9.54
CA MET A 11 -6.44 -4.27 -8.21
C MET A 11 -6.80 -3.30 -7.10
N ASN A 12 -6.34 -2.05 -7.16
CA ASN A 12 -6.68 -1.08 -6.12
C ASN A 12 -8.14 -0.64 -6.18
N GLN A 13 -8.77 -0.73 -7.33
CA GLN A 13 -10.22 -0.52 -7.41
C GLN A 13 -10.98 -1.62 -6.66
N ARG A 14 -10.50 -2.87 -6.77
CA ARG A 14 -11.07 -3.97 -5.98
C ARG A 14 -10.81 -3.78 -4.49
N VAL A 15 -9.60 -3.36 -4.14
CA VAL A 15 -9.23 -3.06 -2.76
C VAL A 15 -10.17 -2.00 -2.17
N ALA A 16 -10.41 -0.93 -2.92
CA ALA A 16 -11.30 0.14 -2.47
C ALA A 16 -12.70 -0.40 -2.15
N ARG A 17 -13.27 -1.19 -3.06
CA ARG A 17 -14.61 -1.76 -2.84
C ARG A 17 -14.63 -2.70 -1.63
N LEU A 18 -13.63 -3.56 -1.52
CA LEU A 18 -13.53 -4.48 -0.40
C LEU A 18 -13.40 -3.74 0.92
N ALA A 19 -12.58 -2.71 0.95
CA ALA A 19 -12.37 -1.91 2.15
C ALA A 19 -13.66 -1.19 2.57
N GLU A 20 -14.34 -0.58 1.62
CA GLU A 20 -15.58 0.13 1.91
C GLU A 20 -16.68 -0.82 2.38
N ASP A 21 -16.77 -2.01 1.80
CA ASP A 21 -17.70 -3.04 2.24
C ASP A 21 -17.47 -3.46 3.70
N LYS A 22 -16.25 -3.32 4.18
CA LYS A 22 -15.88 -3.68 5.54
C LYS A 22 -15.88 -2.47 6.50
N GLY A 23 -16.34 -1.33 6.03
CA GLY A 23 -16.47 -0.14 6.86
C GLY A 23 -15.22 0.72 6.95
N HIS A 24 -14.23 0.49 6.11
CA HIS A 24 -13.04 1.34 6.04
C HIS A 24 -13.26 2.48 5.05
N GLU A 25 -12.43 3.50 5.14
CA GLU A 25 -12.55 4.69 4.29
C GLU A 25 -11.30 4.85 3.41
N ILE A 26 -11.51 5.12 2.13
CA ILE A 26 -10.43 5.48 1.23
C ILE A 26 -10.28 7.00 1.29
N VAL A 27 -9.18 7.46 1.87
CA VAL A 27 -8.97 8.89 2.09
C VAL A 27 -8.14 9.55 1.00
N GLY A 28 -7.58 8.77 0.09
CA GLY A 28 -6.85 9.36 -1.03
C GLY A 28 -6.26 8.32 -1.95
N VAL A 29 -5.83 8.80 -3.10
CA VAL A 29 -5.18 8.00 -4.15
C VAL A 29 -3.97 8.77 -4.65
N ILE A 30 -2.86 8.07 -4.81
CA ILE A 30 -1.69 8.60 -5.52
C ILE A 30 -1.60 7.88 -6.86
N ASP A 31 -1.86 8.62 -7.92
CA ASP A 31 -1.77 8.10 -9.28
C ASP A 31 -1.31 9.22 -10.20
N ARG A 32 -0.12 9.07 -10.76
CA ARG A 32 0.47 10.10 -11.62
C ARG A 32 0.08 9.98 -13.08
N THR A 33 -0.65 8.95 -13.45
CA THR A 33 -1.04 8.76 -14.84
C THR A 33 -2.21 9.65 -15.27
N SER A 34 -2.79 10.39 -14.35
CA SER A 34 -3.84 11.40 -14.56
C SER A 34 -5.04 10.99 -15.41
N LYS A 35 -5.08 9.78 -15.91
CA LYS A 35 -6.16 9.29 -16.77
C LYS A 35 -7.26 8.57 -16.01
N ALA A 36 -7.03 8.23 -14.76
CA ALA A 36 -8.01 7.50 -13.98
C ALA A 36 -8.96 8.49 -13.32
N SER A 37 -10.20 8.47 -13.73
CA SER A 37 -11.25 9.14 -13.00
C SER A 37 -11.45 8.40 -11.69
N THR A 38 -11.19 9.06 -10.57
CA THR A 38 -11.40 8.50 -9.25
C THR A 38 -12.29 9.40 -8.42
N PRO A 39 -13.22 8.83 -7.62
CA PRO A 39 -14.05 9.64 -6.72
C PRO A 39 -13.31 10.10 -5.48
N TYR A 40 -12.06 9.68 -5.28
CA TYR A 40 -11.29 9.99 -4.08
C TYR A 40 -10.35 11.17 -4.32
N SER A 41 -9.94 11.82 -3.23
CA SER A 41 -8.95 12.90 -3.31
C SER A 41 -7.64 12.37 -3.88
N GLN A 42 -7.02 13.16 -4.76
CA GLN A 42 -5.77 12.77 -5.39
C GLN A 42 -4.61 13.52 -4.75
N TYR A 43 -3.55 12.79 -4.46
CA TYR A 43 -2.31 13.32 -3.89
C TYR A 43 -1.13 12.93 -4.76
N GLN A 44 -0.04 13.68 -4.67
CA GLN A 44 1.20 13.35 -5.35
C GLN A 44 2.26 12.79 -4.42
N HIS A 45 2.11 13.03 -3.13
CA HIS A 45 3.07 12.59 -2.11
C HIS A 45 2.36 11.92 -0.95
N ILE A 46 3.02 10.94 -0.36
CA ILE A 46 2.46 10.24 0.81
C ILE A 46 2.23 11.21 1.96
N SER A 47 3.16 12.14 2.15
CA SER A 47 3.09 13.10 3.26
C SER A 47 1.92 14.07 3.17
N GLU A 48 1.31 14.22 2.01
CA GLU A 48 0.15 15.10 1.84
C GLU A 48 -1.12 14.53 2.47
N CYS A 49 -1.23 13.21 2.54
CA CYS A 49 -2.41 12.55 3.07
C CYS A 49 -2.22 12.24 4.55
N LYS A 50 -2.49 13.23 5.39
CA LYS A 50 -2.24 13.14 6.83
C LYS A 50 -3.26 12.30 7.58
N GLU A 51 -4.39 12.01 6.97
CA GLU A 51 -5.48 11.27 7.60
C GLU A 51 -5.31 9.76 7.50
N ALA A 52 -4.39 9.28 6.64
CA ALA A 52 -4.24 7.86 6.38
C ALA A 52 -3.65 7.10 7.56
N ASP A 53 -4.17 5.91 7.79
CA ASP A 53 -3.63 4.97 8.77
C ASP A 53 -2.68 3.96 8.13
N VAL A 54 -2.84 3.73 6.83
CA VAL A 54 -2.04 2.77 6.07
C VAL A 54 -2.06 3.16 4.59
N ALA A 55 -0.99 2.88 3.89
CA ALA A 55 -0.95 3.01 2.43
C ALA A 55 -0.85 1.63 1.81
N ILE A 56 -1.63 1.41 0.76
CA ILE A 56 -1.71 0.13 0.05
C ILE A 56 -1.30 0.34 -1.39
N ASP A 57 -0.27 -0.36 -1.80
CA ASP A 57 0.32 -0.23 -3.13
C ASP A 57 0.02 -1.43 -4.02
N PHE A 58 -0.59 -1.15 -5.16
CA PHE A 58 -0.67 -2.04 -6.31
C PHE A 58 -0.35 -1.20 -7.54
N SER A 59 0.90 -0.78 -7.64
CA SER A 59 1.33 0.08 -8.73
C SER A 59 2.52 -0.54 -9.49
N ASN A 60 3.51 0.23 -9.77
CA ASN A 60 4.71 -0.19 -10.49
C ASN A 60 5.92 0.52 -9.88
N PRO A 61 7.15 0.05 -10.19
CA PRO A 61 8.35 0.67 -9.63
C PRO A 61 8.49 2.16 -9.98
N GLU A 62 8.04 2.56 -11.15
CA GLU A 62 8.15 3.95 -11.60
C GLU A 62 7.37 4.90 -10.69
N LEU A 63 6.20 4.49 -10.25
CA LEU A 63 5.40 5.26 -9.31
C LEU A 63 5.89 5.09 -7.88
N LEU A 64 6.16 3.86 -7.47
CA LEU A 64 6.42 3.53 -6.08
C LEU A 64 7.78 4.02 -5.60
N PHE A 65 8.85 3.82 -6.37
CA PHE A 65 10.20 4.08 -5.89
C PHE A 65 10.42 5.52 -5.44
N PRO A 66 10.00 6.54 -6.19
CA PRO A 66 10.13 7.93 -5.71
C PRO A 66 9.37 8.18 -4.40
N LEU A 67 8.22 7.54 -4.22
CA LEU A 67 7.43 7.69 -3.00
C LEU A 67 8.15 7.11 -1.79
N LEU A 68 8.86 6.01 -1.96
CA LEU A 68 9.61 5.38 -0.87
C LEU A 68 10.77 6.23 -0.36
N GLU A 69 11.22 7.19 -1.16
CA GLU A 69 12.30 8.11 -0.76
C GLU A 69 11.79 9.29 0.09
N GLU A 70 10.48 9.43 0.23
CA GLU A 70 9.90 10.54 0.98
C GLU A 70 9.98 10.29 2.49
N GLN A 71 9.84 11.36 3.26
CA GLN A 71 9.78 11.30 4.71
C GLN A 71 8.34 11.06 5.15
N PHE A 72 8.07 9.91 5.72
CA PHE A 72 6.75 9.57 6.25
C PHE A 72 6.88 8.46 7.29
N ASN A 73 5.83 8.30 8.11
CA ASN A 73 5.77 7.25 9.12
C ASN A 73 4.55 6.34 8.93
N LEU A 74 4.02 6.31 7.75
CA LEU A 74 2.81 5.57 7.44
C LEU A 74 3.15 4.10 7.18
N PRO A 75 2.45 3.15 7.83
CA PRO A 75 2.60 1.73 7.50
C PRO A 75 2.25 1.46 6.03
N LEU A 76 2.98 0.56 5.42
CA LEU A 76 2.82 0.25 3.99
C LEU A 76 2.50 -1.22 3.76
N VAL A 77 1.55 -1.46 2.85
CA VAL A 77 1.32 -2.76 2.25
C VAL A 77 1.72 -2.66 0.79
N ILE A 78 2.76 -3.38 0.40
CA ILE A 78 3.36 -3.26 -0.92
C ILE A 78 3.12 -4.55 -1.72
N ALA A 79 2.55 -4.40 -2.91
CA ALA A 79 2.30 -5.50 -3.82
C ALA A 79 2.79 -5.20 -5.24
N THR A 80 3.58 -4.16 -5.42
CA THR A 80 4.21 -3.85 -6.71
C THR A 80 5.08 -5.03 -7.15
N THR A 81 5.00 -5.36 -8.43
CA THR A 81 5.85 -6.35 -9.07
C THR A 81 6.87 -5.66 -9.97
N GLY A 82 7.99 -6.32 -10.23
CA GLY A 82 9.09 -5.77 -11.02
C GLY A 82 10.20 -5.23 -10.14
N GLU A 83 11.41 -5.29 -10.65
CA GLU A 83 12.64 -4.84 -9.97
C GLU A 83 12.72 -5.31 -8.52
N LYS A 84 12.43 -6.58 -8.31
CA LYS A 84 12.23 -7.16 -6.99
C LYS A 84 13.42 -6.95 -6.05
N GLU A 85 14.63 -7.14 -6.55
CA GLU A 85 15.83 -7.00 -5.70
C GLU A 85 16.00 -5.57 -5.20
N THR A 86 15.82 -4.59 -6.09
CA THR A 86 15.90 -3.18 -5.72
C THR A 86 14.78 -2.82 -4.77
N LEU A 87 13.58 -3.31 -5.04
CA LEU A 87 12.42 -3.08 -4.18
C LEU A 87 12.66 -3.61 -2.76
N ILE A 88 13.14 -4.86 -2.64
CA ILE A 88 13.39 -5.47 -1.34
C ILE A 88 14.42 -4.65 -0.56
N GLN A 89 15.49 -4.21 -1.20
CA GLN A 89 16.50 -3.38 -0.54
C GLN A 89 15.90 -2.08 0.01
N LYS A 90 15.07 -1.43 -0.77
CA LYS A 90 14.41 -0.19 -0.34
C LYS A 90 13.45 -0.45 0.81
N LEU A 91 12.71 -1.54 0.77
CA LEU A 91 11.77 -1.89 1.82
C LEU A 91 12.46 -2.30 3.11
N GLU A 92 13.59 -2.99 3.02
CA GLU A 92 14.38 -3.34 4.21
C GLU A 92 14.87 -2.10 4.94
N THR A 93 15.36 -1.11 4.19
CA THR A 93 15.79 0.15 4.78
C THR A 93 14.60 0.87 5.42
N LEU A 94 13.49 0.93 4.73
CA LEU A 94 12.31 1.62 5.20
C LEU A 94 11.69 0.95 6.42
N SER A 95 11.76 -0.38 6.51
CA SER A 95 11.16 -1.14 7.60
C SER A 95 11.81 -0.86 8.96
N GLN A 96 12.95 -0.21 8.98
CA GLN A 96 13.60 0.17 10.23
C GLN A 96 12.88 1.34 10.91
N ARG A 97 12.09 2.11 10.17
CA ARG A 97 11.39 3.28 10.71
C ARG A 97 9.88 3.22 10.56
N THR A 98 9.35 2.37 9.70
CA THR A 98 7.91 2.22 9.52
C THR A 98 7.54 0.77 9.23
N PRO A 99 6.38 0.30 9.68
CA PRO A 99 5.94 -1.05 9.37
C PRO A 99 5.72 -1.24 7.87
N VAL A 100 6.28 -2.32 7.33
CA VAL A 100 6.15 -2.65 5.92
C VAL A 100 5.73 -4.10 5.78
N PHE A 101 4.67 -4.33 5.02
CA PHE A 101 4.23 -5.64 4.61
C PHE A 101 4.42 -5.76 3.11
N PHE A 102 5.14 -6.77 2.65
CA PHE A 102 5.39 -6.96 1.23
C PHE A 102 4.92 -8.34 0.79
N SER A 103 4.20 -8.40 -0.33
CA SER A 103 3.79 -9.64 -0.95
C SER A 103 4.27 -9.68 -2.39
N ALA A 104 5.05 -10.71 -2.72
CA ALA A 104 5.53 -10.94 -4.09
C ALA A 104 4.46 -11.60 -4.95
N ASN A 105 3.38 -12.06 -4.36
CA ASN A 105 2.28 -12.72 -5.07
C ASN A 105 1.02 -11.89 -4.91
N MET A 106 0.46 -11.40 -6.01
CA MET A 106 -0.70 -10.51 -5.98
C MET A 106 -1.92 -11.17 -5.33
N SER A 107 -2.14 -12.45 -5.57
CA SER A 107 -3.26 -13.17 -4.96
C SER A 107 -3.10 -13.25 -3.44
N TYR A 108 -1.88 -13.50 -2.97
CA TYR A 108 -1.57 -13.48 -1.55
C TYR A 108 -1.68 -12.06 -0.98
N GLY A 109 -1.29 -11.07 -1.76
CA GLY A 109 -1.41 -9.67 -1.35
C GLY A 109 -2.85 -9.29 -1.04
N VAL A 110 -3.77 -9.68 -1.92
CA VAL A 110 -5.20 -9.45 -1.71
C VAL A 110 -5.69 -10.21 -0.48
N HIS A 111 -5.27 -11.45 -0.31
CA HIS A 111 -5.66 -12.27 0.85
C HIS A 111 -5.13 -11.66 2.16
N ALA A 112 -3.87 -11.28 2.17
CA ALA A 112 -3.26 -10.66 3.34
C ALA A 112 -3.95 -9.34 3.68
N LEU A 113 -4.25 -8.54 2.66
CA LEU A 113 -4.98 -7.30 2.83
C LEU A 113 -6.36 -7.56 3.43
N THR A 114 -7.07 -8.56 2.93
CA THR A 114 -8.37 -8.93 3.47
C THR A 114 -8.26 -9.23 4.97
N LYS A 115 -7.25 -9.97 5.38
CA LYS A 115 -7.05 -10.28 6.79
C LYS A 115 -6.73 -9.04 7.62
N ILE A 116 -5.90 -8.14 7.11
CA ILE A 116 -5.59 -6.88 7.78
C ILE A 116 -6.86 -6.06 7.98
N LEU A 117 -7.67 -5.96 6.94
CA LEU A 117 -8.94 -5.22 6.99
C LEU A 117 -9.95 -5.88 7.91
N GLU A 118 -10.00 -7.21 7.95
CA GLU A 118 -10.92 -7.94 8.83
C GLU A 118 -10.63 -7.72 10.30
N THR A 119 -9.37 -7.58 10.66
CA THR A 119 -9.00 -7.37 12.05
C THR A 119 -9.33 -5.96 12.53
N ALA A 120 -9.46 -5.00 11.59
CA ALA A 120 -9.74 -3.59 11.90
C ALA A 120 -8.79 -3.03 12.98
N VAL A 121 -7.62 -3.60 13.10
CA VAL A 121 -6.64 -3.23 14.12
C VAL A 121 -5.52 -2.47 13.43
N PRO A 122 -5.13 -1.30 13.97
CA PRO A 122 -3.95 -0.61 13.45
C PRO A 122 -2.76 -1.55 13.47
N LEU A 123 -1.92 -1.48 12.44
CA LEU A 123 -0.72 -2.30 12.40
C LEU A 123 0.10 -2.05 13.67
N PRO A 124 0.52 -3.10 14.39
CA PRO A 124 1.25 -2.89 15.64
C PRO A 124 2.55 -2.14 15.39
N SER A 125 2.97 -1.34 16.38
CA SER A 125 4.22 -0.59 16.28
C SER A 125 5.43 -1.49 16.06
N ARG A 126 5.30 -2.76 16.39
CA ARG A 126 6.34 -3.76 16.19
C ARG A 126 6.22 -4.51 14.86
N PHE A 127 5.25 -4.16 14.04
CA PHE A 127 5.10 -4.78 12.73
C PHE A 127 6.31 -4.40 11.88
N ARG A 128 7.04 -5.41 11.40
CA ARG A 128 8.24 -5.20 10.62
C ARG A 128 8.06 -5.77 9.23
N TYR A 129 9.04 -5.54 8.38
CA TYR A 129 9.09 -6.08 7.04
C TYR A 129 8.83 -7.59 7.06
N ARG A 130 7.89 -8.02 6.23
CA ARG A 130 7.61 -9.44 5.98
C ARG A 130 7.40 -9.67 4.51
N THR A 131 7.97 -10.76 4.00
CA THR A 131 7.71 -11.21 2.64
C THR A 131 6.78 -12.40 2.70
N TYR A 132 5.68 -12.33 1.96
CA TYR A 132 4.86 -13.51 1.71
C TYR A 132 5.26 -14.05 0.36
N ARG A 133 5.75 -15.28 0.32
CA ARG A 133 6.05 -15.98 -0.90
C ARG A 133 4.98 -17.04 -1.10
N SER A 134 4.54 -17.20 -2.37
CA SER A 134 3.70 -18.34 -2.66
C SER A 134 4.50 -19.62 -2.40
N ALA A 135 3.83 -20.61 -1.84
CA ALA A 135 4.43 -21.90 -1.55
C ALA A 135 4.49 -22.75 -2.82
N SER A 136 5.12 -22.28 -3.84
CA SER A 136 5.29 -23.07 -5.05
C SER A 136 6.73 -23.49 -5.22
#